data_541270c9aec024af8f99b39a76848cbd
#
_entry.id   541270c9aec024af8f99b39a76848cbd
#
_cell.length_a   1.000
_cell.length_b   1.000
_cell.length_c   1.000
_cell.angle_alpha   90.00
_cell.angle_beta   90.00
_cell.angle_gamma   90.00
#
_symmetry.space_group_name_H-M   'P 1'
#
loop_
_entity.id
_entity.type
_entity.pdbx_description
1 polymer ?
#
loop_
_entity_poly.entity_id
_entity_poly.type
_entity_poly.pdbx_seq_one_letter_code
_entity_poly.pdbx_strand_id
1 'polypeptide(L)'
;MRDLFDRIIEKTGPLGKWAAQAEGYFVFPRLEGPISNRMTFQGREMITWSINDYLGLANLPEIKKVDGDAALEHGAAYPMGARMMSGHTSYHEKLEKELAEFVSKESAYLLNFGYQGIMSAIDALVSKDDIIVYDVDSHACIIDGVRLHVGKRFTFKHNDIESLEKNLERATKMAEQTGGGILVISEGVFGMRGEQGKLKEIVSLKEKFNFRLLVDDAHGFGTLGATGAGAGEEQGVQDEIDVYFATFAKSMA
;
A
#
# COMPACT_ATOMS: atom_id res chain seq x y z
N MET A 1 -16.38 9.37 -35.62
CA MET A 1 -15.80 9.45 -34.27
C MET A 1 -16.11 8.13 -33.63
N ARG A 2 -15.12 7.46 -33.00
CA ARG A 2 -15.33 6.18 -32.31
C ARG A 2 -16.07 6.42 -31.00
N ASP A 3 -17.06 5.58 -30.69
CA ASP A 3 -17.77 5.68 -29.41
C ASP A 3 -16.83 5.33 -28.23
N LEU A 4 -17.06 5.98 -27.08
CA LEU A 4 -16.23 5.79 -25.89
C LEU A 4 -16.26 4.32 -25.39
N PHE A 5 -17.38 3.64 -25.55
CA PHE A 5 -17.60 2.28 -25.07
C PHE A 5 -17.13 1.20 -26.05
N ASP A 6 -16.91 1.51 -27.35
CA ASP A 6 -16.47 0.52 -28.35
C ASP A 6 -15.24 -0.27 -27.89
N ARG A 7 -14.23 0.41 -27.33
CA ARG A 7 -13.02 -0.24 -26.82
C ARG A 7 -13.27 -1.20 -25.66
N ILE A 8 -14.33 -0.97 -24.86
CA ILE A 8 -14.70 -1.85 -23.72
C ILE A 8 -15.35 -3.11 -24.27
N ILE A 9 -16.22 -2.96 -25.27
CA ILE A 9 -16.90 -4.06 -25.96
C ILE A 9 -15.89 -4.95 -26.68
N GLU A 10 -14.83 -4.36 -27.24
CA GLU A 10 -13.75 -5.09 -27.92
C GLU A 10 -12.86 -5.92 -27.00
N LYS A 11 -13.08 -5.88 -25.67
CA LYS A 11 -12.36 -6.68 -24.67
C LYS A 11 -10.84 -6.57 -24.81
N THR A 12 -10.35 -5.34 -24.91
CA THR A 12 -8.90 -5.04 -25.02
C THR A 12 -8.18 -4.96 -23.67
N GLY A 13 -8.83 -5.28 -22.57
CA GLY A 13 -8.25 -5.31 -21.22
C GLY A 13 -7.19 -6.41 -21.06
N PRO A 14 -6.54 -6.50 -19.87
CA PRO A 14 -5.42 -7.43 -19.60
C PRO A 14 -5.72 -8.90 -19.94
N LEU A 15 -6.97 -9.33 -19.77
CA LEU A 15 -7.41 -10.68 -20.11
C LEU A 15 -7.88 -10.82 -21.57
N GLY A 16 -8.21 -9.71 -22.24
CA GLY A 16 -8.65 -9.69 -23.63
C GLY A 16 -9.73 -10.73 -23.93
N LYS A 17 -9.52 -11.52 -25.00
CA LYS A 17 -10.41 -12.60 -25.43
C LYS A 17 -10.62 -13.72 -24.40
N TRP A 18 -9.73 -13.85 -23.42
CA TRP A 18 -9.81 -14.89 -22.38
C TRP A 18 -10.72 -14.49 -21.20
N ALA A 19 -11.18 -13.22 -21.13
CA ALA A 19 -11.98 -12.72 -20.02
C ALA A 19 -13.20 -13.63 -19.71
N ALA A 20 -13.93 -14.05 -20.74
CA ALA A 20 -15.11 -14.92 -20.56
C ALA A 20 -14.77 -16.34 -20.04
N GLN A 21 -13.58 -16.85 -20.36
CA GLN A 21 -13.13 -18.17 -19.88
C GLN A 21 -12.54 -18.11 -18.47
N ALA A 22 -12.00 -16.95 -18.09
CA ALA A 22 -11.42 -16.73 -16.78
C ALA A 22 -12.47 -16.35 -15.72
N GLU A 23 -13.64 -15.85 -16.14
CA GLU A 23 -14.70 -15.41 -15.23
C GLU A 23 -15.22 -16.58 -14.37
N GLY A 24 -15.34 -16.33 -13.07
CA GLY A 24 -15.78 -17.33 -12.09
C GLY A 24 -14.73 -18.38 -11.74
N TYR A 25 -13.58 -18.35 -12.39
CA TYR A 25 -12.45 -19.24 -12.05
C TYR A 25 -11.19 -18.48 -11.66
N PHE A 26 -10.59 -17.73 -12.57
CA PHE A 26 -9.40 -16.89 -12.29
C PHE A 26 -9.75 -15.44 -12.02
N VAL A 27 -10.90 -15.00 -12.51
CA VAL A 27 -11.44 -13.66 -12.33
C VAL A 27 -12.78 -13.77 -11.64
N PHE A 28 -12.94 -13.04 -10.55
CA PHE A 28 -14.11 -13.12 -9.67
C PHE A 28 -14.44 -14.55 -9.19
N PRO A 29 -13.45 -15.35 -8.69
CA PRO A 29 -13.73 -16.67 -8.13
C PRO A 29 -14.68 -16.52 -6.93
N ARG A 30 -15.77 -17.29 -6.93
CA ARG A 30 -16.72 -17.25 -5.82
C ARG A 30 -16.29 -18.25 -4.75
N LEU A 31 -15.65 -17.75 -3.70
CA LEU A 31 -15.32 -18.52 -2.51
C LEU A 31 -16.47 -18.42 -1.50
N GLU A 32 -16.80 -19.52 -0.84
CA GLU A 32 -17.91 -19.63 0.10
C GLU A 32 -17.42 -20.15 1.46
N GLY A 33 -18.13 -19.78 2.51
CA GLY A 33 -17.80 -20.12 3.89
C GLY A 33 -17.05 -19.01 4.64
N PRO A 34 -16.70 -19.24 5.91
CA PRO A 34 -15.89 -18.33 6.70
C PRO A 34 -14.49 -18.13 6.07
N ILE A 35 -13.92 -16.94 6.23
CA ILE A 35 -12.54 -16.67 5.83
C ILE A 35 -11.60 -17.65 6.56
N SER A 36 -10.84 -18.45 5.79
CA SER A 36 -10.02 -19.52 6.34
C SER A 36 -9.00 -19.98 5.30
N ASN A 37 -7.98 -20.73 5.75
CA ASN A 37 -7.07 -21.45 4.87
C ASN A 37 -7.76 -22.56 4.05
N ARG A 38 -9.03 -22.87 4.33
CA ARG A 38 -9.88 -23.78 3.57
C ARG A 38 -11.24 -23.14 3.36
N MET A 39 -11.63 -23.03 2.11
CA MET A 39 -12.92 -22.47 1.71
C MET A 39 -13.55 -23.33 0.61
N THR A 40 -14.83 -23.18 0.39
CA THR A 40 -15.54 -23.88 -0.67
C THR A 40 -15.44 -23.11 -1.99
N PHE A 41 -14.98 -23.78 -3.04
CA PHE A 41 -14.96 -23.28 -4.41
C PHE A 41 -15.63 -24.29 -5.32
N GLN A 42 -16.68 -23.89 -6.04
CA GLN A 42 -17.47 -24.75 -6.93
C GLN A 42 -17.96 -26.05 -6.24
N GLY A 43 -18.44 -25.93 -5.01
CA GLY A 43 -18.96 -27.05 -4.21
C GLY A 43 -17.89 -28.01 -3.65
N ARG A 44 -16.60 -27.68 -3.75
CA ARG A 44 -15.49 -28.50 -3.22
C ARG A 44 -14.66 -27.69 -2.22
N GLU A 45 -14.31 -28.32 -1.10
CA GLU A 45 -13.36 -27.73 -0.17
C GLU A 45 -11.95 -27.66 -0.79
N MET A 46 -11.36 -26.48 -0.78
CA MET A 46 -10.04 -26.21 -1.35
C MET A 46 -9.15 -25.47 -0.36
N ILE A 47 -7.84 -25.69 -0.43
CA ILE A 47 -6.87 -24.85 0.27
C ILE A 47 -6.84 -23.49 -0.42
N THR A 48 -7.01 -22.42 0.36
CA THR A 48 -7.12 -21.06 -0.14
C THR A 48 -5.79 -20.31 0.01
N TRP A 49 -5.19 -19.93 -1.11
CA TRP A 49 -3.94 -19.18 -1.18
C TRP A 49 -4.14 -17.71 -1.59
N SER A 50 -5.38 -17.31 -1.88
CA SER A 50 -5.70 -16.02 -2.50
C SER A 50 -6.27 -14.97 -1.56
N ILE A 51 -6.45 -15.28 -0.28
CA ILE A 51 -6.93 -14.32 0.72
C ILE A 51 -5.75 -13.69 1.48
N ASN A 52 -5.97 -12.46 1.94
CA ASN A 52 -4.91 -11.67 2.58
C ASN A 52 -4.88 -11.79 4.13
N ASP A 53 -5.56 -12.75 4.71
CA ASP A 53 -5.55 -13.03 6.15
C ASP A 53 -4.24 -13.74 6.56
N TYR A 54 -3.10 -13.04 6.43
CA TYR A 54 -1.77 -13.62 6.54
C TYR A 54 -1.47 -14.22 7.92
N LEU A 55 -1.99 -13.61 8.98
CA LEU A 55 -1.82 -14.07 10.36
C LEU A 55 -2.99 -14.94 10.85
N GLY A 56 -4.03 -15.13 10.04
CA GLY A 56 -5.20 -15.92 10.42
C GLY A 56 -6.08 -15.25 11.49
N LEU A 57 -6.06 -13.92 11.58
CA LEU A 57 -6.75 -13.17 12.64
C LEU A 57 -8.24 -12.98 12.38
N ALA A 58 -8.67 -13.01 11.10
CA ALA A 58 -10.04 -12.64 10.72
C ALA A 58 -11.13 -13.51 11.38
N ASN A 59 -10.82 -14.71 11.81
CA ASN A 59 -11.77 -15.61 12.48
C ASN A 59 -11.48 -15.86 13.96
N LEU A 60 -10.54 -15.16 14.56
CA LEU A 60 -10.32 -15.28 16.01
C LEU A 60 -11.57 -14.83 16.77
N PRO A 61 -12.09 -15.66 17.69
CA PRO A 61 -13.30 -15.33 18.46
C PRO A 61 -13.21 -14.01 19.21
N GLU A 62 -12.03 -13.69 19.73
CA GLU A 62 -11.74 -12.48 20.49
C GLU A 62 -11.89 -11.24 19.62
N ILE A 63 -11.34 -11.25 18.40
CA ILE A 63 -11.40 -10.13 17.45
C ILE A 63 -12.84 -9.93 16.99
N LYS A 64 -13.52 -11.02 16.61
CA LYS A 64 -14.93 -10.96 16.19
C LYS A 64 -15.85 -10.46 17.30
N LYS A 65 -15.54 -10.80 18.56
CA LYS A 65 -16.30 -10.32 19.71
C LYS A 65 -16.11 -8.81 19.90
N VAL A 66 -14.90 -8.31 19.85
CA VAL A 66 -14.61 -6.88 20.01
C VAL A 66 -15.29 -6.06 18.92
N ASP A 67 -15.22 -6.52 17.66
CA ASP A 67 -15.89 -5.86 16.53
C ASP A 67 -17.40 -5.85 16.69
N GLY A 68 -17.98 -7.00 17.05
CA GLY A 68 -19.43 -7.10 17.32
C GLY A 68 -19.91 -6.25 18.49
N ASP A 69 -19.18 -6.25 19.59
CA ASP A 69 -19.50 -5.42 20.77
C ASP A 69 -19.44 -3.92 20.43
N ALA A 70 -18.41 -3.49 19.68
CA ALA A 70 -18.28 -2.11 19.23
C ALA A 70 -19.44 -1.68 18.32
N ALA A 71 -19.89 -2.54 17.42
CA ALA A 71 -21.05 -2.27 16.58
C ALA A 71 -22.36 -2.15 17.38
N LEU A 72 -22.53 -2.94 18.44
CA LEU A 72 -23.68 -2.86 19.34
C LEU A 72 -23.66 -1.60 20.22
N GLU A 73 -22.50 -1.17 20.68
CA GLU A 73 -22.34 -0.01 21.56
C GLU A 73 -22.43 1.32 20.80
N HIS A 74 -21.75 1.40 19.66
CA HIS A 74 -21.55 2.67 18.95
C HIS A 74 -22.34 2.79 17.63
N GLY A 75 -22.90 1.69 17.13
CA GLY A 75 -23.58 1.62 15.83
C GLY A 75 -22.70 1.02 14.73
N ALA A 76 -23.35 0.39 13.76
CA ALA A 76 -22.71 -0.43 12.74
C ALA A 76 -21.73 0.31 11.80
N ALA A 77 -21.78 1.62 11.74
CA ALA A 77 -20.92 2.44 10.88
C ALA A 77 -20.32 3.64 11.63
N TYR A 78 -19.99 3.43 12.89
CA TYR A 78 -19.36 4.46 13.73
C TYR A 78 -17.91 4.74 13.32
N PRO A 79 -17.48 6.01 13.29
CA PRO A 79 -18.25 7.25 13.38
C PRO A 79 -18.68 7.73 11.98
N MET A 80 -19.94 7.89 11.72
CA MET A 80 -20.49 8.34 10.43
C MET A 80 -20.21 9.82 10.17
N GLY A 81 -18.97 10.14 9.82
CA GLY A 81 -18.57 11.51 9.49
C GLY A 81 -17.15 11.58 8.97
N ALA A 82 -16.84 12.61 8.20
CA ALA A 82 -15.47 12.91 7.83
C ALA A 82 -14.67 13.30 9.09
N ARG A 83 -13.45 12.80 9.24
CA ARG A 83 -12.58 13.08 10.40
C ARG A 83 -12.40 14.57 10.66
N MET A 84 -12.35 15.36 9.60
CA MET A 84 -12.21 16.81 9.65
C MET A 84 -13.39 17.53 10.31
N MET A 85 -14.56 16.88 10.36
CA MET A 85 -15.81 17.47 10.85
C MET A 85 -16.29 16.81 12.15
N SER A 86 -16.84 15.61 12.06
CA SER A 86 -17.49 14.91 13.17
C SER A 86 -17.08 13.44 13.34
N GLY A 87 -16.19 12.94 12.45
CA GLY A 87 -15.79 11.54 12.42
C GLY A 87 -14.47 11.24 13.15
N HIS A 88 -13.88 12.21 13.85
CA HIS A 88 -12.68 11.98 14.66
C HIS A 88 -13.07 11.56 16.07
N THR A 89 -12.45 10.51 16.62
CA THR A 89 -12.76 9.93 17.91
C THR A 89 -11.52 9.64 18.73
N SER A 90 -11.67 9.42 20.03
CA SER A 90 -10.58 8.98 20.91
C SER A 90 -9.97 7.63 20.48
N TYR A 91 -10.72 6.77 19.79
CA TYR A 91 -10.20 5.52 19.23
C TYR A 91 -9.18 5.79 18.12
N HIS A 92 -9.39 6.80 17.27
CA HIS A 92 -8.41 7.22 16.27
C HIS A 92 -7.12 7.68 16.95
N GLU A 93 -7.21 8.58 17.93
CA GLU A 93 -6.04 9.11 18.63
C GLU A 93 -5.23 8.02 19.32
N LYS A 94 -5.92 7.09 20.00
CA LYS A 94 -5.30 5.98 20.68
C LYS A 94 -4.60 5.04 19.68
N LEU A 95 -5.30 4.65 18.60
CA LEU A 95 -4.75 3.75 17.59
C LEU A 95 -3.56 4.38 16.84
N GLU A 96 -3.66 5.66 16.47
CA GLU A 96 -2.56 6.37 15.80
C GLU A 96 -1.32 6.44 16.69
N LYS A 97 -1.49 6.67 17.98
CA LYS A 97 -0.37 6.64 18.93
C LYS A 97 0.27 5.26 19.01
N GLU A 98 -0.54 4.21 19.20
CA GLU A 98 -0.06 2.83 19.29
C GLU A 98 0.63 2.37 17.99
N LEU A 99 0.10 2.77 16.83
CA LEU A 99 0.72 2.47 15.52
C LEU A 99 2.06 3.19 15.35
N ALA A 100 2.12 4.47 15.70
CA ALA A 100 3.38 5.22 15.62
C ALA A 100 4.47 4.59 16.48
N GLU A 101 4.13 4.22 17.73
CA GLU A 101 5.03 3.52 18.64
C GLU A 101 5.46 2.15 18.07
N PHE A 102 4.51 1.37 17.51
CA PHE A 102 4.76 0.04 16.96
C PHE A 102 5.72 0.04 15.78
N VAL A 103 5.61 1.02 14.89
CA VAL A 103 6.48 1.12 13.69
C VAL A 103 7.61 2.13 13.86
N SER A 104 7.92 2.56 15.09
CA SER A 104 9.01 3.50 15.41
C SER A 104 8.94 4.80 14.60
N LYS A 105 7.75 5.41 14.54
CA LYS A 105 7.52 6.70 13.89
C LYS A 105 7.06 7.76 14.89
N GLU A 106 7.31 9.01 14.58
CA GLU A 106 6.94 10.14 15.43
C GLU A 106 5.42 10.30 15.57
N SER A 107 4.70 10.02 14.48
CA SER A 107 3.23 10.10 14.44
C SER A 107 2.66 9.17 13.40
N ALA A 108 1.37 8.85 13.52
CA ALA A 108 0.61 8.14 12.52
C ALA A 108 -0.70 8.85 12.19
N TYR A 109 -1.24 8.61 11.03
CA TYR A 109 -2.53 9.10 10.60
C TYR A 109 -3.34 7.98 9.95
N LEU A 110 -4.51 7.68 10.52
CA LEU A 110 -5.39 6.61 10.04
C LEU A 110 -6.27 7.10 8.89
N LEU A 111 -6.26 6.37 7.79
CA LEU A 111 -7.09 6.60 6.60
C LEU A 111 -8.07 5.43 6.41
N ASN A 112 -9.27 5.70 5.87
CA ASN A 112 -10.32 4.68 5.76
C ASN A 112 -10.01 3.59 4.73
N PHE A 113 -9.30 3.93 3.64
CA PHE A 113 -9.05 3.03 2.52
C PHE A 113 -7.58 3.11 2.08
N GLY A 114 -6.90 1.95 2.03
CA GLY A 114 -5.48 1.89 1.66
C GLY A 114 -5.18 2.47 0.28
N TYR A 115 -5.97 2.10 -0.73
CA TYR A 115 -5.76 2.59 -2.10
C TYR A 115 -5.85 4.12 -2.20
N GLN A 116 -6.94 4.69 -1.68
CA GLN A 116 -7.13 6.15 -1.67
C GLN A 116 -6.14 6.84 -0.72
N GLY A 117 -5.82 6.18 0.38
CA GLY A 117 -4.91 6.69 1.40
C GLY A 117 -3.53 6.98 0.83
N ILE A 118 -2.91 6.02 0.14
CA ILE A 118 -1.59 6.24 -0.44
C ILE A 118 -1.61 7.25 -1.60
N MET A 119 -2.67 7.24 -2.42
CA MET A 119 -2.84 8.28 -3.45
C MET A 119 -2.88 9.68 -2.84
N SER A 120 -3.69 9.86 -1.79
CA SER A 120 -3.83 11.14 -1.09
C SER A 120 -2.56 11.53 -0.35
N ALA A 121 -1.84 10.56 0.24
CA ALA A 121 -0.56 10.82 0.89
C ALA A 121 0.48 11.32 -0.11
N ILE A 122 0.61 10.68 -1.27
CA ILE A 122 1.54 11.14 -2.32
C ILE A 122 1.18 12.54 -2.79
N ASP A 123 -0.11 12.80 -3.11
CA ASP A 123 -0.57 14.12 -3.58
C ASP A 123 -0.34 15.22 -2.54
N ALA A 124 -0.55 14.92 -1.25
CA ALA A 124 -0.35 15.87 -0.16
C ALA A 124 1.13 16.17 0.16
N LEU A 125 2.04 15.23 -0.11
CA LEU A 125 3.46 15.36 0.22
C LEU A 125 4.25 16.17 -0.81
N VAL A 126 3.80 16.22 -2.06
CA VAL A 126 4.58 16.79 -3.16
C VAL A 126 3.87 17.98 -3.82
N SER A 127 4.67 18.96 -4.22
CA SER A 127 4.24 20.11 -5.00
C SER A 127 4.74 20.01 -6.45
N LYS A 128 4.29 20.90 -7.32
CA LYS A 128 4.67 20.92 -8.75
C LYS A 128 6.18 21.01 -9.01
N ASP A 129 6.92 21.52 -8.04
CA ASP A 129 8.37 21.78 -8.15
C ASP A 129 9.20 20.58 -7.65
N ASP A 130 8.55 19.61 -6.95
CA ASP A 130 9.18 18.41 -6.44
C ASP A 130 9.28 17.31 -7.53
N ILE A 131 10.17 16.36 -7.30
CA ILE A 131 10.42 15.25 -8.21
C ILE A 131 10.10 13.92 -7.53
N ILE A 132 9.34 13.07 -8.19
CA ILE A 132 9.07 11.70 -7.73
C ILE A 132 9.96 10.71 -8.49
N VAL A 133 10.58 9.79 -7.75
CA VAL A 133 11.32 8.64 -8.32
C VAL A 133 10.74 7.37 -7.73
N TYR A 134 10.19 6.46 -8.55
CA TYR A 134 9.48 5.29 -8.04
C TYR A 134 9.78 4.01 -8.81
N ASP A 135 9.63 2.86 -8.15
CA ASP A 135 9.83 1.55 -8.77
C ASP A 135 8.77 1.30 -9.86
N VAL A 136 9.18 0.77 -11.00
CA VAL A 136 8.29 0.54 -12.16
C VAL A 136 7.19 -0.48 -11.85
N ASP A 137 7.43 -1.42 -10.92
CA ASP A 137 6.49 -2.46 -10.51
C ASP A 137 5.67 -2.07 -9.26
N SER A 138 5.70 -0.80 -8.87
CA SER A 138 4.87 -0.29 -7.77
C SER A 138 3.39 -0.56 -7.99
N HIS A 139 2.67 -0.80 -6.88
CA HIS A 139 1.24 -1.06 -6.88
C HIS A 139 0.44 0.06 -7.59
N ALA A 140 -0.69 -0.30 -8.16
CA ALA A 140 -1.54 0.62 -8.92
C ALA A 140 -1.93 1.90 -8.15
N CYS A 141 -2.12 1.82 -6.83
CA CYS A 141 -2.43 2.98 -6.00
C CYS A 141 -1.28 4.01 -5.95
N ILE A 142 -0.02 3.55 -5.95
CA ILE A 142 1.16 4.42 -6.06
C ILE A 142 1.20 5.05 -7.44
N ILE A 143 1.03 4.24 -8.49
CA ILE A 143 1.04 4.72 -9.88
C ILE A 143 -0.04 5.79 -10.09
N ASP A 144 -1.24 5.58 -9.55
CA ASP A 144 -2.34 6.54 -9.67
C ASP A 144 -2.07 7.81 -8.84
N GLY A 145 -1.52 7.68 -7.63
CA GLY A 145 -1.06 8.84 -6.83
C GLY A 145 0.01 9.66 -7.57
N VAL A 146 1.01 8.97 -8.13
CA VAL A 146 2.06 9.61 -8.95
C VAL A 146 1.51 10.27 -10.20
N ARG A 147 0.41 9.77 -10.78
CA ARG A 147 -0.26 10.41 -11.95
C ARG A 147 -0.94 11.73 -11.61
N LEU A 148 -1.37 11.93 -10.37
CA LEU A 148 -1.93 13.21 -9.90
C LEU A 148 -0.86 14.30 -9.86
N HIS A 149 0.40 13.92 -9.62
CA HIS A 149 1.51 14.85 -9.57
C HIS A 149 1.76 15.53 -10.92
N VAL A 150 1.73 16.85 -10.94
CA VAL A 150 1.93 17.68 -12.14
C VAL A 150 3.40 17.99 -12.43
N GLY A 151 4.29 17.75 -11.48
CA GLY A 151 5.75 17.92 -11.61
C GLY A 151 6.43 16.77 -12.35
N LYS A 152 7.74 16.68 -12.19
CA LYS A 152 8.54 15.64 -12.86
C LYS A 152 8.54 14.34 -12.08
N ARG A 153 8.50 13.24 -12.81
CA ARG A 153 8.56 11.89 -12.27
C ARG A 153 9.42 10.99 -13.13
N PHE A 154 10.16 10.10 -12.47
CA PHE A 154 11.02 9.10 -13.09
C PHE A 154 10.69 7.72 -12.53
N THR A 155 10.71 6.71 -13.37
CA THR A 155 10.67 5.31 -12.94
C THR A 155 12.06 4.73 -12.94
N PHE A 156 12.40 3.92 -11.95
CA PHE A 156 13.56 3.05 -12.01
C PHE A 156 13.11 1.61 -12.23
N LYS A 157 14.01 0.80 -12.77
CA LYS A 157 13.75 -0.62 -13.00
C LYS A 157 13.56 -1.34 -11.67
N HIS A 158 12.68 -2.32 -11.67
CA HIS A 158 12.31 -3.05 -10.46
C HIS A 158 13.53 -3.56 -9.67
N ASN A 159 13.64 -3.15 -8.41
CA ASN A 159 14.73 -3.49 -7.49
C ASN A 159 16.16 -3.26 -8.04
N ASP A 160 16.32 -2.37 -9.01
CA ASP A 160 17.60 -2.05 -9.66
C ASP A 160 18.17 -0.75 -9.07
N ILE A 161 19.13 -0.89 -8.16
CA ILE A 161 19.75 0.22 -7.44
C ILE A 161 20.58 1.13 -8.37
N GLU A 162 21.24 0.57 -9.39
CA GLU A 162 21.96 1.38 -10.37
C GLU A 162 20.99 2.25 -11.20
N SER A 163 19.83 1.69 -11.54
CA SER A 163 18.77 2.44 -12.22
C SER A 163 18.20 3.54 -11.32
N LEU A 164 18.02 3.28 -10.02
CA LEU A 164 17.60 4.27 -9.06
C LEU A 164 18.65 5.39 -8.93
N GLU A 165 19.92 5.05 -8.76
CA GLU A 165 21.01 6.03 -8.60
C GLU A 165 21.09 6.97 -9.81
N LYS A 166 21.03 6.45 -11.04
CA LYS A 166 20.98 7.25 -12.27
C LYS A 166 19.78 8.21 -12.32
N ASN A 167 18.61 7.77 -11.81
CA ASN A 167 17.44 8.64 -11.76
C ASN A 167 17.54 9.68 -10.63
N LEU A 168 18.19 9.36 -9.51
CA LEU A 168 18.49 10.32 -8.44
C LEU A 168 19.45 11.41 -8.90
N GLU A 169 20.49 11.09 -9.68
CA GLU A 169 21.37 12.09 -10.31
C GLU A 169 20.59 13.09 -11.19
N ARG A 170 19.65 12.58 -11.97
CA ARG A 170 18.79 13.41 -12.83
C ARG A 170 17.81 14.24 -11.98
N ALA A 171 17.20 13.63 -10.96
CA ALA A 171 16.27 14.30 -10.07
C ALA A 171 16.94 15.41 -9.29
N THR A 172 18.17 15.19 -8.78
CA THR A 172 18.96 16.20 -8.06
C THR A 172 19.23 17.42 -8.92
N LYS A 173 19.71 17.23 -10.16
CA LYS A 173 19.94 18.34 -11.09
C LYS A 173 18.68 19.16 -11.39
N MET A 174 17.52 18.49 -11.40
CA MET A 174 16.24 19.18 -11.61
C MET A 174 15.76 19.87 -10.35
N ALA A 175 15.88 19.24 -9.18
CA ALA A 175 15.52 19.84 -7.90
C ALA A 175 16.32 21.12 -7.63
N GLU A 176 17.61 21.14 -7.97
CA GLU A 176 18.45 22.34 -7.93
C GLU A 176 17.92 23.49 -8.81
N GLN A 177 17.29 23.17 -9.93
CA GLN A 177 16.71 24.17 -10.85
C GLN A 177 15.32 24.63 -10.42
N THR A 178 14.51 23.73 -9.87
CA THR A 178 13.13 24.04 -9.46
C THR A 178 13.02 24.56 -8.04
N GLY A 179 14.02 24.29 -7.20
CA GLY A 179 13.98 24.55 -5.76
C GLY A 179 13.13 23.52 -4.99
N GLY A 180 12.71 22.43 -5.63
CA GLY A 180 11.90 21.38 -5.03
C GLY A 180 12.71 20.28 -4.32
N GLY A 181 12.01 19.36 -3.69
CA GLY A 181 12.57 18.15 -3.07
C GLY A 181 12.46 16.91 -3.97
N ILE A 182 12.95 15.78 -3.46
CA ILE A 182 12.87 14.48 -4.13
C ILE A 182 12.15 13.50 -3.20
N LEU A 183 11.11 12.85 -3.71
CA LEU A 183 10.42 11.74 -3.06
C LEU A 183 10.75 10.44 -3.81
N VAL A 184 11.40 9.50 -3.11
CA VAL A 184 11.58 8.13 -3.58
C VAL A 184 10.46 7.29 -3.03
N ILE A 185 9.84 6.44 -3.88
CA ILE A 185 8.77 5.54 -3.48
C ILE A 185 9.15 4.11 -3.86
N SER A 186 9.04 3.20 -2.89
CA SER A 186 9.23 1.75 -3.08
C SER A 186 8.22 0.99 -2.22
N GLU A 187 8.21 -0.33 -2.34
CA GLU A 187 7.39 -1.20 -1.48
C GLU A 187 8.28 -1.99 -0.52
N GLY A 188 7.77 -2.29 0.66
CA GLY A 188 8.43 -3.23 1.58
C GLY A 188 8.39 -4.65 1.03
N VAL A 189 7.20 -5.08 0.57
CA VAL A 189 7.01 -6.33 -0.17
C VAL A 189 6.13 -6.06 -1.39
N PHE A 190 6.63 -6.39 -2.57
CA PHE A 190 5.89 -6.32 -3.84
C PHE A 190 4.90 -7.49 -3.94
N GLY A 191 3.62 -7.21 -3.70
CA GLY A 191 2.58 -8.23 -3.52
C GLY A 191 2.42 -9.20 -4.69
N MET A 192 2.59 -8.75 -5.94
CA MET A 192 2.45 -9.60 -7.12
C MET A 192 3.65 -10.54 -7.35
N ARG A 193 4.83 -10.21 -6.80
CA ARG A 193 6.05 -11.01 -6.94
C ARG A 193 6.42 -11.77 -5.68
N GLY A 194 5.98 -11.32 -4.51
CA GLY A 194 6.41 -11.82 -3.22
C GLY A 194 7.88 -11.50 -2.91
N GLU A 195 8.44 -10.48 -3.55
CA GLU A 195 9.82 -10.03 -3.37
C GLU A 195 9.86 -8.84 -2.41
N GLN A 196 10.86 -8.78 -1.54
CA GLN A 196 11.11 -7.60 -0.74
C GLN A 196 11.77 -6.49 -1.58
N GLY A 197 11.38 -5.24 -1.30
CA GLY A 197 12.13 -4.08 -1.77
C GLY A 197 13.53 -4.04 -1.16
N LYS A 198 14.52 -3.57 -1.88
CA LYS A 198 15.90 -3.41 -1.41
C LYS A 198 16.06 -2.14 -0.56
N LEU A 199 15.34 -2.10 0.59
CA LEU A 199 15.24 -0.88 1.39
C LEU A 199 16.58 -0.45 1.96
N LYS A 200 17.41 -1.41 2.37
CA LYS A 200 18.75 -1.13 2.91
C LYS A 200 19.65 -0.46 1.89
N GLU A 201 19.62 -0.94 0.65
CA GLU A 201 20.41 -0.35 -0.44
C GLU A 201 19.84 1.00 -0.87
N ILE A 202 18.51 1.16 -0.88
CA ILE A 202 17.87 2.46 -1.16
C ILE A 202 18.29 3.48 -0.10
N VAL A 203 18.22 3.12 1.18
CA VAL A 203 18.61 3.98 2.30
C VAL A 203 20.10 4.39 2.20
N SER A 204 20.99 3.47 1.80
CA SER A 204 22.40 3.79 1.64
C SER A 204 22.67 4.91 0.63
N LEU A 205 21.78 5.14 -0.33
CA LEU A 205 21.89 6.24 -1.28
C LEU A 205 21.62 7.62 -0.63
N LYS A 206 21.03 7.68 0.58
CA LYS A 206 20.90 8.93 1.34
C LYS A 206 22.24 9.56 1.71
N GLU A 207 23.32 8.78 1.74
CA GLU A 207 24.68 9.29 1.93
C GLU A 207 25.15 10.18 0.75
N LYS A 208 24.59 9.94 -0.44
CA LYS A 208 24.98 10.64 -1.67
C LYS A 208 23.93 11.64 -2.15
N PHE A 209 22.64 11.38 -1.88
CA PHE A 209 21.52 12.12 -2.42
C PHE A 209 20.58 12.57 -1.29
N ASN A 210 20.07 13.78 -1.39
CA ASN A 210 19.05 14.28 -0.47
C ASN A 210 17.65 13.95 -1.01
N PHE A 211 17.00 12.95 -0.43
CA PHE A 211 15.63 12.58 -0.74
C PHE A 211 14.87 12.08 0.49
N ARG A 212 13.55 12.12 0.42
CA ARG A 212 12.66 11.45 1.36
C ARG A 212 12.21 10.12 0.79
N LEU A 213 12.08 9.11 1.66
CA LEU A 213 11.68 7.76 1.29
C LEU A 213 10.28 7.45 1.81
N LEU A 214 9.34 7.15 0.90
CA LEU A 214 8.05 6.57 1.20
C LEU A 214 8.08 5.08 0.88
N VAL A 215 7.69 4.25 1.84
CA VAL A 215 7.59 2.80 1.67
C VAL A 215 6.13 2.37 1.88
N ASP A 216 5.55 1.73 0.86
CA ASP A 216 4.30 0.98 0.99
C ASP A 216 4.62 -0.43 1.47
N ASP A 217 4.34 -0.69 2.73
CA ASP A 217 4.58 -1.98 3.35
C ASP A 217 3.28 -2.72 3.70
N ALA A 218 2.27 -2.54 2.86
CA ALA A 218 0.96 -3.18 3.04
C ALA A 218 1.04 -4.72 3.13
N HIS A 219 2.08 -5.33 2.60
CA HIS A 219 2.29 -6.79 2.65
C HIS A 219 3.31 -7.24 3.70
N GLY A 220 4.21 -6.37 4.17
CA GLY A 220 5.19 -6.70 5.20
C GLY A 220 4.73 -6.37 6.62
N PHE A 221 3.89 -5.34 6.78
CA PHE A 221 3.33 -4.95 8.07
C PHE A 221 2.60 -6.12 8.74
N GLY A 222 2.96 -6.43 9.98
CA GLY A 222 2.46 -7.56 10.74
C GLY A 222 3.12 -8.90 10.43
N THR A 223 3.91 -9.03 9.34
CA THR A 223 4.46 -10.32 8.89
C THR A 223 5.98 -10.38 8.87
N LEU A 224 6.66 -9.26 8.71
CA LEU A 224 8.12 -9.16 8.65
C LEU A 224 8.68 -8.40 9.84
N GLY A 225 9.95 -8.66 10.14
CA GLY A 225 10.65 -8.11 11.28
C GLY A 225 10.43 -8.88 12.56
N ALA A 226 11.29 -8.65 13.55
CA ALA A 226 11.28 -9.38 14.83
C ALA A 226 9.99 -9.13 15.64
N THR A 227 9.39 -7.95 15.50
CA THR A 227 8.16 -7.57 16.18
C THR A 227 6.95 -7.54 15.27
N GLY A 228 7.15 -7.67 13.95
CA GLY A 228 6.13 -7.51 12.93
C GLY A 228 5.98 -6.07 12.44
N ALA A 229 6.93 -5.19 12.73
CA ALA A 229 6.87 -3.80 12.29
C ALA A 229 7.15 -3.62 10.78
N GLY A 230 7.46 -4.70 10.07
CA GLY A 230 7.50 -4.74 8.62
C GLY A 230 8.88 -4.88 8.01
N ALA A 231 8.96 -4.65 6.70
CA ALA A 231 10.19 -4.84 5.91
C ALA A 231 11.32 -3.90 6.32
N GLY A 232 11.00 -2.71 6.82
CA GLY A 232 12.00 -1.77 7.33
C GLY A 232 12.69 -2.31 8.58
N GLU A 233 11.94 -2.92 9.52
CA GLU A 233 12.49 -3.59 10.69
C GLU A 233 13.31 -4.81 10.26
N GLU A 234 12.79 -5.65 9.36
CA GLU A 234 13.48 -6.84 8.85
C GLU A 234 14.86 -6.51 8.27
N GLN A 235 14.98 -5.38 7.57
CA GLN A 235 16.23 -4.95 6.95
C GLN A 235 17.07 -4.01 7.82
N GLY A 236 16.59 -3.67 9.04
CA GLY A 236 17.29 -2.81 10.00
C GLY A 236 17.39 -1.35 9.58
N VAL A 237 16.40 -0.85 8.84
CA VAL A 237 16.37 0.53 8.31
C VAL A 237 15.04 1.25 8.59
N GLN A 238 14.28 0.76 9.57
CA GLN A 238 12.95 1.34 9.89
C GLN A 238 13.00 2.83 10.18
N ASP A 239 14.01 3.29 10.91
CA ASP A 239 14.15 4.70 11.29
C ASP A 239 14.47 5.62 10.11
N GLU A 240 15.07 5.06 9.06
CA GLU A 240 15.46 5.80 7.85
C GLU A 240 14.33 5.95 6.82
N ILE A 241 13.20 5.27 7.03
CA ILE A 241 11.99 5.44 6.21
C ILE A 241 11.26 6.69 6.70
N ASP A 242 11.14 7.70 5.84
CA ASP A 242 10.52 8.98 6.22
C ASP A 242 8.99 8.89 6.29
N VAL A 243 8.37 8.14 5.38
CA VAL A 243 6.93 7.89 5.36
C VAL A 243 6.68 6.41 5.21
N TYR A 244 6.14 5.80 6.25
CA TYR A 244 5.78 4.39 6.28
C TYR A 244 4.28 4.24 6.08
N PHE A 245 3.86 3.53 5.04
CA PHE A 245 2.45 3.27 4.74
C PHE A 245 2.14 1.79 4.89
N ALA A 246 1.04 1.45 5.55
CA ALA A 246 0.58 0.08 5.76
C ALA A 246 -0.94 -0.01 5.73
N THR A 247 -1.49 -1.21 5.80
CA THR A 247 -2.94 -1.45 5.83
C THR A 247 -3.31 -2.58 6.79
N PHE A 248 -4.44 -2.42 7.44
CA PHE A 248 -5.05 -3.50 8.23
C PHE A 248 -5.73 -4.57 7.37
N ALA A 249 -6.11 -4.25 6.14
CA ALA A 249 -6.89 -5.13 5.25
C ALA A 249 -6.15 -6.38 4.75
N LYS A 250 -5.02 -6.76 5.36
CA LYS A 250 -4.23 -7.93 5.00
C LYS A 250 -3.83 -8.71 6.26
N SER A 251 -2.62 -8.53 6.79
CA SER A 251 -2.13 -9.30 7.95
C SER A 251 -2.97 -9.13 9.21
N MET A 252 -3.57 -7.97 9.40
CA MET A 252 -4.29 -7.63 10.65
C MET A 252 -5.79 -7.89 10.62
N ALA A 253 -6.33 -8.48 9.53
CA ALA A 253 -7.72 -8.84 9.27
C ALA A 253 -8.65 -7.68 8.85
#